data_e89c1988187ead2427a3594e206edf22
#
_entry.id   e89c1988187ead2427a3594e206edf22
#
_cell.length_a   1.000
_cell.length_b   1.000
_cell.length_c   1.000
_cell.angle_alpha   90.00
_cell.angle_beta   90.00
_cell.angle_gamma   90.00
#
_symmetry.space_group_name_H-M   'P 1'
#
loop_
_entity.id
_entity.type
_entity.pdbx_description
1 polymer ?
#
loop_
_entity_poly.entity_id
_entity_poly.type
_entity_poly.pdbx_seq_one_letter_code
_entity_poly.pdbx_strand_id
1 'polypeptide(L)'
;AESNVAVSLASFGDEAAFVTKLPENPVGEAALNELRRYGVDTSLVLKGGPRLGIYYFEKGTNIRPTNVVYDRAGSSISLADSSEFDWEKLLSGIDIFYFSGVTPAISDSIAKAVEEALVYCQAHHIQVVCDLNYRSKMWSHEKAQSVMKKLMHYVDLCIANDEDFESTLGIHAYDGDVAHGIDQIDSYRQGMQEIQRQYPNCKAVASVLRNVTTVE
;
A
#
# COMPACT_ATOMS: atom_id res chain seq x y z
N ALA A 1 2.89 5.20 1.86
CA ALA A 1 2.05 4.26 2.62
C ALA A 1 2.95 3.30 3.39
N GLU A 2 3.63 2.39 2.72
CA GLU A 2 4.34 1.26 3.36
C GLU A 2 5.45 1.71 4.31
N SER A 3 6.23 2.72 3.95
CA SER A 3 7.29 3.25 4.83
C SER A 3 6.74 3.80 6.16
N ASN A 4 5.54 4.41 6.14
CA ASN A 4 4.90 4.89 7.37
C ASN A 4 4.49 3.72 8.27
N VAL A 5 4.01 2.61 7.67
CA VAL A 5 3.68 1.40 8.42
C VAL A 5 4.93 0.78 9.03
N ALA A 6 6.02 0.67 8.26
CA ALA A 6 7.29 0.15 8.77
C ALA A 6 7.82 1.00 9.95
N VAL A 7 7.76 2.32 9.84
CA VAL A 7 8.14 3.24 10.95
C VAL A 7 7.24 3.06 12.17
N SER A 8 5.93 2.90 11.97
CA SER A 8 4.99 2.69 13.09
C SER A 8 5.27 1.38 13.80
N LEU A 9 5.47 0.27 13.08
CA LEU A 9 5.80 -1.03 13.65
C LEU A 9 7.12 -0.98 14.43
N ALA A 10 8.16 -0.42 13.83
CA ALA A 10 9.45 -0.23 14.54
C ALA A 10 9.31 0.62 15.80
N SER A 11 8.45 1.66 15.77
CA SER A 11 8.17 2.50 16.95
C SER A 11 7.38 1.76 18.04
N PHE A 12 6.64 0.72 17.70
CA PHE A 12 5.95 -0.15 18.66
C PHE A 12 6.86 -1.27 19.20
N GLY A 13 8.07 -1.39 18.66
CA GLY A 13 9.06 -2.38 19.09
C GLY A 13 9.09 -3.65 18.25
N ASP A 14 8.36 -3.69 17.15
CA ASP A 14 8.40 -4.80 16.20
C ASP A 14 9.62 -4.69 15.27
N GLU A 15 10.12 -5.82 14.81
CA GLU A 15 11.13 -5.88 13.75
C GLU A 15 10.47 -5.59 12.40
N ALA A 16 10.84 -4.48 11.78
CA ALA A 16 10.28 -4.05 10.51
C ALA A 16 11.39 -3.80 9.48
N ALA A 17 11.31 -4.48 8.34
CA ALA A 17 12.17 -4.26 7.18
C ALA A 17 11.40 -3.58 6.04
N PHE A 18 12.09 -2.82 5.21
CA PHE A 18 11.48 -2.12 4.08
C PHE A 18 12.13 -2.52 2.76
N VAL A 19 11.31 -2.93 1.80
CA VAL A 19 11.74 -3.30 0.45
C VAL A 19 11.35 -2.20 -0.53
N THR A 20 12.31 -1.67 -1.25
CA THR A 20 12.14 -0.70 -2.34
C THR A 20 13.42 -0.66 -3.18
N LYS A 21 13.45 0.20 -4.21
CA LYS A 21 14.68 0.50 -4.96
C LYS A 21 14.95 2.00 -4.93
N LEU A 22 16.15 2.37 -4.50
CA LEU A 22 16.58 3.77 -4.36
C LEU A 22 17.87 4.03 -5.17
N PRO A 23 18.07 5.27 -5.66
CA PRO A 23 19.28 5.61 -6.38
C PRO A 23 20.51 5.52 -5.48
N GLU A 24 21.63 5.13 -6.07
CA GLU A 24 22.92 5.04 -5.39
C GLU A 24 23.63 6.40 -5.38
N ASN A 25 23.05 7.34 -4.63
CA ASN A 25 23.54 8.71 -4.50
C ASN A 25 23.16 9.29 -3.11
N PRO A 26 23.67 10.49 -2.75
CA PRO A 26 23.39 11.09 -1.44
C PRO A 26 21.91 11.29 -1.12
N VAL A 27 21.04 11.50 -2.13
CA VAL A 27 19.61 11.68 -1.92
C VAL A 27 18.93 10.34 -1.56
N GLY A 28 19.34 9.24 -2.22
CA GLY A 28 18.90 7.89 -1.87
C GLY A 28 19.37 7.49 -0.47
N GLU A 29 20.61 7.81 -0.11
CA GLU A 29 21.12 7.55 1.23
C GLU A 29 20.43 8.38 2.31
N ALA A 30 20.05 9.62 2.02
CA ALA A 30 19.25 10.43 2.94
C ALA A 30 17.86 9.80 3.21
N ALA A 31 17.22 9.24 2.19
CA ALA A 31 15.96 8.52 2.35
C ALA A 31 16.12 7.25 3.22
N LEU A 32 17.21 6.49 3.05
CA LEU A 32 17.52 5.34 3.90
C LEU A 32 17.78 5.75 5.35
N ASN A 33 18.53 6.82 5.56
CA ASN A 33 18.86 7.30 6.90
C ASN A 33 17.61 7.78 7.65
N GLU A 34 16.63 8.33 6.94
CA GLU A 34 15.36 8.69 7.57
C GLU A 34 14.61 7.46 8.09
N LEU A 35 14.60 6.34 7.38
CA LEU A 35 14.00 5.09 7.85
C LEU A 35 14.80 4.47 9.01
N ARG A 36 16.13 4.43 8.89
CA ARG A 36 17.04 3.91 9.93
C ARG A 36 16.92 4.66 11.25
N ARG A 37 16.67 5.97 11.20
CA ARG A 37 16.47 6.80 12.38
C ARG A 37 15.31 6.31 13.26
N TYR A 38 14.31 5.67 12.66
CA TYR A 38 13.17 5.09 13.36
C TYR A 38 13.32 3.58 13.63
N GLY A 39 14.49 3.00 13.36
CA GLY A 39 14.75 1.58 13.63
C GLY A 39 14.28 0.62 12.55
N VAL A 40 13.87 1.13 11.37
CA VAL A 40 13.50 0.26 10.25
C VAL A 40 14.75 -0.36 9.62
N ASP A 41 14.73 -1.68 9.41
CA ASP A 41 15.78 -2.36 8.66
C ASP A 41 15.71 -1.98 7.17
N THR A 42 16.81 -1.45 6.65
CA THR A 42 16.97 -1.04 5.25
C THR A 42 17.92 -1.94 4.48
N SER A 43 18.34 -3.05 5.05
CA SER A 43 19.28 -4.00 4.40
C SER A 43 18.71 -4.65 3.15
N LEU A 44 17.37 -4.72 3.06
CA LEU A 44 16.64 -5.30 1.94
C LEU A 44 16.32 -4.28 0.82
N VAL A 45 16.76 -3.02 0.96
CA VAL A 45 16.54 -1.99 -0.08
C VAL A 45 17.54 -2.19 -1.22
N LEU A 46 17.01 -2.34 -2.43
CA LEU A 46 17.80 -2.43 -3.66
C LEU A 46 18.37 -1.05 -3.99
N LYS A 47 19.61 -1.06 -4.47
CA LYS A 47 20.33 0.17 -4.89
C LYS A 47 20.47 0.22 -6.39
N GLY A 48 20.35 1.42 -6.96
CA GLY A 48 20.50 1.68 -8.39
C GLY A 48 19.32 2.49 -8.96
N GLY A 49 19.38 2.71 -10.27
CA GLY A 49 18.43 3.56 -10.97
C GLY A 49 18.73 5.06 -10.87
N PRO A 50 18.00 5.91 -11.59
CA PRO A 50 18.44 7.29 -11.86
C PRO A 50 18.11 8.28 -10.75
N ARG A 51 16.98 8.11 -10.01
CA ARG A 51 16.52 9.14 -9.09
C ARG A 51 15.55 8.63 -8.02
N LEU A 52 15.48 9.36 -6.92
CA LEU A 52 14.41 9.22 -5.92
C LEU A 52 13.09 9.80 -6.47
N GLY A 53 11.97 9.11 -6.25
CA GLY A 53 10.65 9.68 -6.46
C GLY A 53 10.32 10.67 -5.34
N ILE A 54 9.76 11.82 -5.71
CA ILE A 54 9.45 12.91 -4.78
C ILE A 54 7.97 13.28 -4.90
N TYR A 55 7.41 13.85 -3.87
CA TYR A 55 6.18 14.62 -3.96
C TYR A 55 6.34 15.94 -3.20
N TYR A 56 5.62 16.94 -3.67
CA TYR A 56 5.56 18.25 -3.04
C TYR A 56 4.22 18.38 -2.34
N PHE A 57 4.27 18.64 -1.04
CA PHE A 57 3.09 18.81 -0.22
C PHE A 57 2.92 20.29 0.11
N GLU A 58 1.89 20.90 -0.48
CA GLU A 58 1.50 22.28 -0.19
C GLU A 58 0.36 22.24 0.85
N LYS A 59 0.69 22.59 2.08
CA LYS A 59 -0.29 22.63 3.16
C LYS A 59 -1.34 23.69 2.90
N GLY A 60 -2.59 23.31 2.89
CA GLY A 60 -3.72 24.23 2.83
C GLY A 60 -3.82 25.08 4.09
N THR A 61 -4.38 26.28 3.93
CA THR A 61 -4.67 27.21 5.04
C THR A 61 -5.99 27.88 4.78
N ASN A 62 -6.87 27.89 5.79
CA ASN A 62 -8.19 28.50 5.69
C ASN A 62 -8.99 27.95 4.48
N ILE A 63 -9.33 28.81 3.52
CA ILE A 63 -10.12 28.42 2.33
C ILE A 63 -9.30 27.75 1.22
N ARG A 64 -7.98 27.73 1.32
CA ARG A 64 -7.12 27.09 0.31
C ARG A 64 -6.92 25.62 0.65
N PRO A 65 -7.35 24.69 -0.24
CA PRO A 65 -7.17 23.27 0.01
C PRO A 65 -5.69 22.85 -0.01
N THR A 66 -5.39 21.77 0.67
CA THR A 66 -4.09 21.09 0.57
C THR A 66 -3.90 20.56 -0.86
N ASN A 67 -2.71 20.79 -1.42
CA ASN A 67 -2.34 20.28 -2.73
C ASN A 67 -1.12 19.36 -2.66
N VAL A 68 -1.17 18.27 -3.43
CA VAL A 68 -0.05 17.33 -3.55
C VAL A 68 0.32 17.19 -5.02
N VAL A 69 1.57 17.53 -5.33
CA VAL A 69 2.16 17.35 -6.67
C VAL A 69 3.14 16.20 -6.62
N TYR A 70 2.90 15.17 -7.43
CA TYR A 70 3.75 13.99 -7.52
C TYR A 70 4.79 14.13 -8.62
N ASP A 71 6.05 13.90 -8.29
CA ASP A 71 7.19 13.79 -9.20
C ASP A 71 7.85 12.41 -9.02
N ARG A 72 7.19 11.37 -9.50
CA ARG A 72 7.58 9.96 -9.33
C ARG A 72 7.99 9.27 -10.62
N ALA A 73 7.61 9.81 -11.78
CA ALA A 73 7.96 9.20 -13.06
C ALA A 73 9.48 9.11 -13.22
N GLY A 74 9.96 7.98 -13.75
CA GLY A 74 11.38 7.73 -13.91
C GLY A 74 12.17 7.57 -12.61
N SER A 75 11.50 7.36 -11.47
CA SER A 75 12.18 7.02 -10.23
C SER A 75 12.77 5.61 -10.26
N SER A 76 13.76 5.35 -9.43
CA SER A 76 14.45 4.06 -9.36
C SER A 76 13.48 2.89 -9.20
N ILE A 77 12.50 3.01 -8.31
CA ILE A 77 11.49 1.98 -8.12
C ILE A 77 10.52 1.86 -9.31
N SER A 78 10.16 2.98 -9.96
CA SER A 78 9.23 2.93 -11.10
C SER A 78 9.82 2.28 -12.35
N LEU A 79 11.13 2.27 -12.46
CA LEU A 79 11.90 1.65 -13.55
C LEU A 79 12.46 0.28 -13.18
N ALA A 80 12.21 -0.20 -11.97
CA ALA A 80 12.71 -1.51 -11.54
C ALA A 80 12.02 -2.63 -12.32
N ASP A 81 12.81 -3.64 -12.67
CA ASP A 81 12.28 -4.89 -13.24
C ASP A 81 11.90 -5.87 -12.14
N SER A 82 10.83 -6.65 -12.34
CA SER A 82 10.40 -7.65 -11.36
C SER A 82 11.49 -8.65 -11.01
N SER A 83 12.36 -8.99 -11.97
CA SER A 83 13.47 -9.93 -11.78
C SER A 83 14.59 -9.43 -10.87
N GLU A 84 14.59 -8.13 -10.52
CA GLU A 84 15.56 -7.59 -9.56
C GLU A 84 15.23 -7.97 -8.10
N PHE A 85 14.00 -8.42 -7.84
CA PHE A 85 13.53 -8.80 -6.50
C PHE A 85 13.69 -10.30 -6.27
N ASP A 86 14.72 -10.67 -5.55
CA ASP A 86 14.96 -12.06 -5.11
C ASP A 86 14.09 -12.34 -3.87
N TRP A 87 12.84 -12.78 -4.11
CA TRP A 87 11.86 -12.99 -3.04
C TRP A 87 12.25 -14.08 -2.05
N GLU A 88 13.00 -15.10 -2.48
CA GLU A 88 13.55 -16.12 -1.57
C GLU A 88 14.44 -15.48 -0.52
N LYS A 89 15.33 -14.59 -0.95
CA LYS A 89 16.21 -13.85 -0.05
C LYS A 89 15.50 -12.78 0.74
N LEU A 90 14.61 -12.01 0.09
CA LEU A 90 13.94 -10.86 0.69
C LEU A 90 12.91 -11.25 1.75
N LEU A 91 12.30 -12.44 1.62
CA LEU A 91 11.23 -12.91 2.52
C LEU A 91 11.69 -14.05 3.43
N SER A 92 12.99 -14.37 3.45
CA SER A 92 13.53 -15.39 4.35
C SER A 92 13.40 -14.96 5.82
N GLY A 93 12.70 -15.76 6.62
CA GLY A 93 12.50 -15.50 8.05
C GLY A 93 11.46 -14.40 8.36
N ILE A 94 10.65 -14.01 7.37
CA ILE A 94 9.58 -13.03 7.53
C ILE A 94 8.27 -13.73 7.91
N ASP A 95 7.57 -13.21 8.91
CA ASP A 95 6.27 -13.72 9.34
C ASP A 95 5.11 -13.05 8.58
N ILE A 96 5.24 -11.75 8.27
CA ILE A 96 4.18 -10.95 7.66
C ILE A 96 4.75 -10.13 6.50
N PHE A 97 4.11 -10.21 5.34
CA PHE A 97 4.37 -9.35 4.20
C PHE A 97 3.23 -8.33 4.05
N TYR A 98 3.56 -7.04 4.13
CA TYR A 98 2.61 -5.95 3.96
C TYR A 98 2.86 -5.19 2.66
N PHE A 99 1.80 -4.93 1.91
CA PHE A 99 1.83 -4.03 0.77
C PHE A 99 0.55 -3.19 0.69
N SER A 100 0.58 -2.11 -0.08
CA SER A 100 -0.62 -1.33 -0.40
C SER A 100 -0.88 -1.29 -1.91
N GLY A 101 -2.10 -0.95 -2.31
CA GLY A 101 -2.46 -0.75 -3.71
C GLY A 101 -1.67 0.36 -4.42
N VAL A 102 -0.93 1.19 -3.67
CA VAL A 102 0.01 2.17 -4.24
C VAL A 102 1.18 1.47 -4.94
N THR A 103 1.69 0.37 -4.38
CA THR A 103 2.86 -0.34 -4.93
C THR A 103 2.59 -0.94 -6.32
N PRO A 104 1.57 -1.77 -6.55
CA PRO A 104 1.29 -2.31 -7.89
C PRO A 104 0.85 -1.22 -8.90
N ALA A 105 0.40 -0.05 -8.42
CA ALA A 105 0.06 1.08 -9.27
C ALA A 105 1.27 1.83 -9.84
N ILE A 106 2.49 1.55 -9.35
CA ILE A 106 3.73 2.22 -9.79
C ILE A 106 4.05 1.88 -11.25
N SER A 107 4.03 0.59 -11.63
CA SER A 107 4.26 0.11 -12.99
C SER A 107 3.79 -1.35 -13.13
N ASP A 108 3.62 -1.82 -14.37
CA ASP A 108 3.26 -3.22 -14.63
C ASP A 108 4.34 -4.19 -14.12
N SER A 109 5.61 -3.81 -14.20
CA SER A 109 6.72 -4.62 -13.66
C SER A 109 6.66 -4.73 -12.14
N ILE A 110 6.33 -3.64 -11.44
CA ILE A 110 6.16 -3.68 -9.98
C ILE A 110 4.89 -4.43 -9.58
N ALA A 111 3.79 -4.32 -10.34
CA ALA A 111 2.60 -5.15 -10.11
C ALA A 111 2.95 -6.64 -10.21
N LYS A 112 3.76 -7.03 -11.21
CA LYS A 112 4.26 -8.40 -11.37
C LYS A 112 5.18 -8.81 -10.20
N ALA A 113 6.10 -7.92 -9.77
CA ALA A 113 6.96 -8.19 -8.62
C ALA A 113 6.15 -8.46 -7.34
N VAL A 114 5.08 -7.67 -7.10
CA VAL A 114 4.17 -7.92 -5.98
C VAL A 114 3.49 -9.29 -6.12
N GLU A 115 2.97 -9.65 -7.31
CA GLU A 115 2.35 -10.95 -7.52
C GLU A 115 3.33 -12.10 -7.25
N GLU A 116 4.57 -11.99 -7.73
CA GLU A 116 5.65 -12.97 -7.44
C GLU A 116 5.94 -13.11 -5.94
N ALA A 117 5.98 -11.98 -5.19
CA ALA A 117 6.09 -11.99 -3.74
C ALA A 117 4.93 -12.73 -3.07
N LEU A 118 3.69 -12.48 -3.51
CA LEU A 118 2.50 -13.11 -2.94
C LEU A 118 2.44 -14.61 -3.20
N VAL A 119 2.87 -15.06 -4.38
CA VAL A 119 3.03 -16.50 -4.70
C VAL A 119 4.05 -17.13 -3.75
N TYR A 120 5.18 -16.46 -3.51
CA TYR A 120 6.18 -16.94 -2.56
C TYR A 120 5.61 -16.99 -1.13
N CYS A 121 4.92 -15.94 -0.68
CA CYS A 121 4.28 -15.92 0.63
C CYS A 121 3.31 -17.07 0.83
N GLN A 122 2.48 -17.35 -0.16
CA GLN A 122 1.53 -18.47 -0.10
C GLN A 122 2.25 -19.82 0.03
N ALA A 123 3.31 -20.04 -0.75
CA ALA A 123 4.09 -21.28 -0.73
C ALA A 123 4.82 -21.51 0.60
N HIS A 124 5.17 -20.42 1.30
CA HIS A 124 5.95 -20.47 2.55
C HIS A 124 5.12 -20.12 3.80
N HIS A 125 3.80 -19.98 3.67
CA HIS A 125 2.88 -19.68 4.77
C HIS A 125 3.18 -18.33 5.48
N ILE A 126 3.72 -17.37 4.75
CA ILE A 126 3.89 -15.99 5.22
C ILE A 126 2.55 -15.28 5.15
N GLN A 127 2.12 -14.66 6.24
CA GLN A 127 0.86 -13.93 6.29
C GLN A 127 0.92 -12.68 5.41
N VAL A 128 -0.12 -12.44 4.62
CA VAL A 128 -0.20 -11.29 3.72
C VAL A 128 -1.23 -10.29 4.22
N VAL A 129 -0.78 -9.04 4.39
CA VAL A 129 -1.62 -7.90 4.73
C VAL A 129 -1.62 -6.89 3.58
N CYS A 130 -2.80 -6.47 3.13
CA CYS A 130 -2.97 -5.50 2.05
C CYS A 130 -3.82 -4.32 2.51
N ASP A 131 -3.32 -3.09 2.33
CA ASP A 131 -4.13 -1.88 2.34
C ASP A 131 -4.49 -1.52 0.89
N LEU A 132 -5.78 -1.57 0.54
CA LEU A 132 -6.23 -1.32 -0.85
C LEU A 132 -5.85 0.06 -1.37
N ASN A 133 -5.91 1.07 -0.54
CA ASN A 133 -5.29 2.40 -0.68
C ASN A 133 -5.33 2.98 -2.10
N TYR A 134 -6.50 3.02 -2.72
CA TYR A 134 -6.69 3.51 -4.06
C TYR A 134 -6.18 4.95 -4.24
N ARG A 135 -5.59 5.23 -5.39
CA ARG A 135 -5.13 6.57 -5.77
C ARG A 135 -5.46 6.85 -7.22
N SER A 136 -6.51 7.63 -7.46
CA SER A 136 -7.01 8.00 -8.79
C SER A 136 -5.96 8.69 -9.69
N LYS A 137 -4.94 9.33 -9.09
CA LYS A 137 -3.82 9.94 -9.83
C LYS A 137 -2.79 8.92 -10.36
N MET A 138 -2.87 7.65 -9.96
CA MET A 138 -1.91 6.62 -10.37
C MET A 138 -2.47 5.66 -11.41
N TRP A 139 -3.74 5.29 -11.31
CA TRP A 139 -4.40 4.36 -12.21
C TRP A 139 -5.91 4.56 -12.27
N SER A 140 -6.56 4.07 -13.33
CA SER A 140 -8.02 4.07 -13.43
C SER A 140 -8.64 2.96 -12.58
N HIS A 141 -9.97 3.05 -12.34
CA HIS A 141 -10.72 2.01 -11.64
C HIS A 141 -10.60 0.65 -12.35
N GLU A 142 -10.71 0.63 -13.68
CA GLU A 142 -10.61 -0.61 -14.47
C GLU A 142 -9.23 -1.27 -14.30
N LYS A 143 -8.16 -0.48 -14.35
CA LYS A 143 -6.80 -1.01 -14.14
C LYS A 143 -6.62 -1.48 -12.71
N ALA A 144 -7.05 -0.69 -11.71
CA ALA A 144 -7.00 -1.05 -10.30
C ALA A 144 -7.73 -2.37 -10.05
N GLN A 145 -8.97 -2.51 -10.53
CA GLN A 145 -9.76 -3.72 -10.39
C GLN A 145 -9.12 -4.93 -11.08
N SER A 146 -8.57 -4.74 -12.29
CA SER A 146 -7.94 -5.84 -13.03
C SER A 146 -6.72 -6.43 -12.31
N VAL A 147 -5.97 -5.59 -11.58
CA VAL A 147 -4.79 -6.01 -10.83
C VAL A 147 -5.17 -6.47 -9.42
N MET A 148 -5.88 -5.64 -8.65
CA MET A 148 -6.12 -5.92 -7.24
C MET A 148 -7.01 -7.14 -7.02
N LYS A 149 -7.99 -7.41 -7.89
CA LYS A 149 -8.81 -8.64 -7.82
C LYS A 149 -7.96 -9.91 -7.91
N LYS A 150 -6.87 -9.90 -8.66
CA LYS A 150 -5.94 -11.05 -8.74
C LYS A 150 -5.12 -11.16 -7.45
N LEU A 151 -4.56 -10.05 -6.98
CA LEU A 151 -3.70 -10.04 -5.79
C LEU A 151 -4.45 -10.41 -4.51
N MET A 152 -5.74 -10.05 -4.42
CA MET A 152 -6.58 -10.34 -3.25
C MET A 152 -6.77 -11.84 -2.96
N HIS A 153 -6.57 -12.72 -3.93
CA HIS A 153 -6.62 -14.16 -3.70
C HIS A 153 -5.49 -14.67 -2.77
N TYR A 154 -4.46 -13.87 -2.54
CA TYR A 154 -3.32 -14.19 -1.67
C TYR A 154 -3.40 -13.48 -0.31
N VAL A 155 -4.37 -12.59 -0.11
CA VAL A 155 -4.43 -11.70 1.07
C VAL A 155 -5.14 -12.38 2.22
N ASP A 156 -4.52 -12.36 3.41
CA ASP A 156 -5.11 -12.88 4.66
C ASP A 156 -5.85 -11.79 5.44
N LEU A 157 -5.37 -10.54 5.41
CA LEU A 157 -5.98 -9.38 6.04
C LEU A 157 -6.03 -8.21 5.08
N CYS A 158 -7.22 -7.68 4.86
CA CYS A 158 -7.46 -6.51 4.01
C CYS A 158 -7.78 -5.29 4.86
N ILE A 159 -7.12 -4.17 4.55
CA ILE A 159 -7.42 -2.86 5.11
C ILE A 159 -7.97 -2.01 3.97
N ALA A 160 -9.13 -1.37 4.17
CA ALA A 160 -9.77 -0.60 3.12
C ALA A 160 -10.78 0.41 3.69
N ASN A 161 -11.06 1.45 2.94
CA ASN A 161 -12.19 2.33 3.16
C ASN A 161 -13.28 2.08 2.08
N ASP A 162 -14.36 2.83 2.13
CA ASP A 162 -15.49 2.74 1.20
C ASP A 162 -15.09 2.96 -0.27
N GLU A 163 -14.31 4.02 -0.55
CA GLU A 163 -13.81 4.30 -1.89
C GLU A 163 -12.93 3.16 -2.43
N ASP A 164 -12.11 2.57 -1.56
CA ASP A 164 -11.22 1.47 -1.93
C ASP A 164 -12.00 0.22 -2.34
N PHE A 165 -13.10 -0.13 -1.65
CA PHE A 165 -13.92 -1.31 -1.96
C PHE A 165 -14.43 -1.25 -3.41
N GLU A 166 -14.98 -0.14 -3.82
CA GLU A 166 -15.53 0.03 -5.16
C GLU A 166 -14.41 0.20 -6.20
N SER A 167 -13.46 1.08 -5.93
CA SER A 167 -12.43 1.46 -6.89
C SER A 167 -11.48 0.31 -7.24
N THR A 168 -11.17 -0.57 -6.27
CA THR A 168 -10.19 -1.64 -6.46
C THR A 168 -10.81 -3.03 -6.62
N LEU A 169 -11.99 -3.27 -6.04
CA LEU A 169 -12.63 -4.59 -6.06
C LEU A 169 -13.99 -4.59 -6.78
N GLY A 170 -14.54 -3.41 -7.07
CA GLY A 170 -15.87 -3.29 -7.65
C GLY A 170 -16.98 -3.74 -6.68
N ILE A 171 -16.72 -3.67 -5.38
CA ILE A 171 -17.66 -4.02 -4.32
C ILE A 171 -18.25 -2.72 -3.80
N HIS A 172 -19.54 -2.54 -4.05
CA HIS A 172 -20.26 -1.39 -3.54
C HIS A 172 -20.56 -1.58 -2.05
N ALA A 173 -20.03 -0.68 -1.21
CA ALA A 173 -20.13 -0.79 0.24
C ALA A 173 -20.93 0.35 0.89
N TYR A 174 -21.30 1.41 0.13
CA TYR A 174 -21.77 2.63 0.74
C TYR A 174 -22.43 3.60 -0.25
N ASP A 175 -23.67 4.07 0.07
CA ASP A 175 -24.45 5.00 -0.75
C ASP A 175 -24.52 6.43 -0.19
N GLY A 176 -23.69 6.77 0.79
CA GLY A 176 -23.84 8.02 1.53
C GLY A 176 -22.63 8.95 1.51
N ASP A 177 -22.74 10.01 2.28
CA ASP A 177 -21.66 10.97 2.49
C ASP A 177 -20.60 10.38 3.41
N VAL A 178 -19.35 10.31 2.95
CA VAL A 178 -18.18 9.88 3.74
C VAL A 178 -18.02 10.63 5.06
N ALA A 179 -18.61 11.81 5.20
CA ALA A 179 -18.62 12.56 6.46
C ALA A 179 -19.46 11.88 7.57
N HIS A 180 -20.33 10.93 7.24
CA HIS A 180 -21.25 10.25 8.15
C HIS A 180 -21.05 8.73 8.18
N GLY A 181 -19.82 8.27 7.94
CA GLY A 181 -19.51 6.83 7.82
C GLY A 181 -19.90 5.98 9.03
N ILE A 182 -19.85 6.54 10.26
CA ILE A 182 -20.22 5.82 11.49
C ILE A 182 -21.74 5.51 11.51
N ASP A 183 -22.57 6.36 10.93
CA ASP A 183 -24.03 6.17 10.88
C ASP A 183 -24.42 5.02 9.93
N GLN A 184 -23.47 4.51 9.12
CA GLN A 184 -23.70 3.49 8.10
C GLN A 184 -22.83 2.24 8.30
N ILE A 185 -22.53 1.93 9.52
CA ILE A 185 -21.68 0.79 9.92
C ILE A 185 -22.16 -0.54 9.32
N ASP A 186 -23.46 -0.70 9.09
CA ASP A 186 -24.01 -1.93 8.52
C ASP A 186 -23.70 -2.07 7.02
N SER A 187 -23.65 -0.97 6.27
CA SER A 187 -23.22 -0.99 4.86
C SER A 187 -21.73 -1.37 4.74
N TYR A 188 -20.85 -0.79 5.59
CA TYR A 188 -19.46 -1.18 5.65
C TYR A 188 -19.30 -2.66 6.02
N ARG A 189 -20.06 -3.14 6.99
CA ARG A 189 -20.07 -4.54 7.40
C ARG A 189 -20.46 -5.48 6.26
N GLN A 190 -21.46 -5.10 5.47
CA GLN A 190 -21.85 -5.86 4.27
C GLN A 190 -20.73 -5.89 3.21
N GLY A 191 -20.08 -4.76 2.95
CA GLY A 191 -18.93 -4.70 2.04
C GLY A 191 -17.76 -5.59 2.49
N MET A 192 -17.44 -5.57 3.78
CA MET A 192 -16.41 -6.44 4.36
C MET A 192 -16.76 -7.92 4.24
N GLN A 193 -18.01 -8.29 4.49
CA GLN A 193 -18.50 -9.67 4.32
C GLN A 193 -18.45 -10.11 2.86
N GLU A 194 -18.75 -9.20 1.93
CA GLU A 194 -18.66 -9.49 0.50
C GLU A 194 -17.19 -9.74 0.06
N ILE A 195 -16.22 -8.98 0.61
CA ILE A 195 -14.79 -9.27 0.38
C ILE A 195 -14.45 -10.67 0.85
N GLN A 196 -14.83 -11.05 2.07
CA GLN A 196 -14.54 -12.38 2.59
C GLN A 196 -15.24 -13.50 1.81
N ARG A 197 -16.42 -13.23 1.28
CA ARG A 197 -17.15 -14.17 0.42
C ARG A 197 -16.46 -14.39 -0.92
N GLN A 198 -15.97 -13.31 -1.56
CA GLN A 198 -15.27 -13.37 -2.84
C GLN A 198 -13.84 -13.90 -2.71
N TYR A 199 -13.18 -13.63 -1.58
CA TYR A 199 -11.80 -13.99 -1.29
C TYR A 199 -11.72 -14.82 0.00
N PRO A 200 -11.97 -16.13 -0.04
CA PRO A 200 -12.05 -16.97 1.16
C PRO A 200 -10.75 -17.05 1.98
N ASN A 201 -9.60 -16.72 1.37
CA ASN A 201 -8.33 -16.61 2.09
C ASN A 201 -8.29 -15.39 3.03
N CYS A 202 -9.05 -14.34 2.73
CA CYS A 202 -9.09 -13.12 3.53
C CYS A 202 -9.91 -13.35 4.81
N LYS A 203 -9.20 -13.60 5.90
CA LYS A 203 -9.79 -13.97 7.22
C LYS A 203 -10.28 -12.75 7.98
N ALA A 204 -9.70 -11.58 7.71
CA ALA A 204 -10.07 -10.35 8.37
C ALA A 204 -10.10 -9.17 7.38
N VAL A 205 -11.06 -8.28 7.59
CA VAL A 205 -11.15 -7.00 6.89
C VAL A 205 -11.28 -5.89 7.93
N ALA A 206 -10.46 -4.86 7.81
CA ALA A 206 -10.49 -3.69 8.67
C ALA A 206 -10.84 -2.44 7.86
N SER A 207 -11.67 -1.57 8.42
CA SER A 207 -12.02 -0.29 7.80
C SER A 207 -11.99 0.83 8.83
N VAL A 208 -11.53 2.00 8.40
CA VAL A 208 -11.56 3.21 9.23
C VAL A 208 -12.76 4.05 8.82
N LEU A 209 -13.69 4.19 9.75
CA LEU A 209 -14.87 5.03 9.56
C LEU A 209 -14.58 6.45 10.04
N ARG A 210 -15.12 7.44 9.33
CA ARG A 210 -15.00 8.86 9.69
C ARG A 210 -16.37 9.46 9.93
N ASN A 211 -16.47 10.24 11.01
CA ASN A 211 -17.52 11.23 11.18
C ASN A 211 -16.87 12.61 11.23
N VAL A 212 -17.19 13.46 10.28
CA VAL A 212 -16.71 14.84 10.24
C VAL A 212 -17.88 15.73 10.66
N THR A 213 -17.88 16.16 11.92
CA THR A 213 -18.92 17.04 12.48
C THR A 213 -18.55 18.52 12.35
N THR A 214 -17.25 18.82 12.28
CA THR A 214 -16.72 20.18 12.08
C THR A 214 -15.45 20.12 11.25
N VAL A 215 -15.23 21.17 10.45
CA VAL A 215 -13.94 21.43 9.78
C VAL A 215 -13.26 22.56 10.56
N GLU A 216 -12.48 22.22 11.58
CA GLU A 216 -11.60 23.14 12.27
C GLU A 216 -10.13 22.90 11.88
#